data_fccc50d12f9a82dd5b8bac9bcf4fa6dc
#
_entry.id   fccc50d12f9a82dd5b8bac9bcf4fa6dc
#
_cell.length_a   1.000
_cell.length_b   1.000
_cell.length_c   1.000
_cell.angle_alpha   90.00
_cell.angle_beta   90.00
_cell.angle_gamma   90.00
#
_symmetry.space_group_name_H-M   'P 1'
#
loop_
_entity.id
_entity.type
_entity.pdbx_description
1 polymer ?
#
loop_
_entity_poly.entity_id
_entity_poly.type
_entity_poly.pdbx_seq_one_letter_code
_entity_poly.pdbx_strand_id
1 'polypeptide(L)'
;MTSSLKSRGCEVVLVHGGGPEIGELLKKTGKESKFIKGLRYTDKETMEAVQMVLCGKLNKNLVTLLKNAGGKGVGISGMDGGLFEAVKLNDPDGTEYGYVGDIVKTNPQIVLD
;
A
#
# COMPACT_ATOMS: atom_id res chain seq x y z
N MET A 1 17.09 -10.25 -8.42
CA MET A 1 17.35 -10.75 -7.05
C MET A 1 16.18 -11.58 -6.50
N THR A 2 14.95 -11.07 -6.53
CA THR A 2 13.77 -11.80 -6.02
C THR A 2 13.54 -13.13 -6.73
N SER A 3 13.60 -13.14 -8.07
CA SER A 3 13.47 -14.38 -8.84
C SER A 3 14.58 -15.38 -8.53
N SER A 4 15.80 -14.88 -8.28
CA SER A 4 16.93 -15.73 -7.89
C SER A 4 16.69 -16.40 -6.53
N LEU A 5 16.14 -15.66 -5.55
CA LEU A 5 15.80 -16.22 -4.24
C LEU A 5 14.72 -17.30 -4.37
N LYS A 6 13.69 -17.07 -5.17
CA LYS A 6 12.63 -18.06 -5.39
C LYS A 6 13.15 -19.33 -6.02
N SER A 7 14.02 -19.22 -7.02
CA SER A 7 14.63 -20.39 -7.67
C SER A 7 15.52 -21.19 -6.73
N ARG A 8 15.96 -20.59 -5.62
CA ARG A 8 16.75 -21.23 -4.56
C ARG A 8 15.89 -21.81 -3.44
N GLY A 9 14.58 -21.90 -3.65
CA GLY A 9 13.63 -22.48 -2.71
C GLY A 9 13.09 -21.51 -1.65
N CYS A 10 13.37 -20.20 -1.79
CA CYS A 10 12.85 -19.22 -0.85
C CYS A 10 11.42 -18.83 -1.18
N GLU A 11 10.57 -18.73 -0.19
CA GLU A 11 9.27 -18.07 -0.29
C GLU A 11 9.47 -16.58 -0.10
N VAL A 12 9.08 -15.77 -1.08
CA VAL A 12 9.39 -14.35 -1.10
C VAL A 12 8.13 -13.51 -1.05
N VAL A 13 8.09 -12.55 -0.14
CA VAL A 13 7.03 -11.54 -0.04
C VAL A 13 7.71 -10.17 -0.13
N LEU A 14 7.28 -9.36 -1.11
CA LEU A 14 7.73 -7.98 -1.24
C LEU A 14 6.71 -7.05 -0.64
N VAL A 15 7.17 -6.13 0.21
CA VAL A 15 6.34 -5.08 0.78
C VAL A 15 6.81 -3.74 0.22
N HIS A 16 5.89 -2.93 -0.23
CA HIS A 16 6.23 -1.64 -0.84
C HIS A 16 5.36 -0.50 -0.33
N GLY A 17 5.84 0.71 -0.51
CA GLY A 17 5.09 1.94 -0.27
C GLY A 17 5.02 2.76 -1.55
N GLY A 18 4.86 4.06 -1.43
CA GLY A 18 4.75 4.93 -2.61
C GLY A 18 4.45 6.38 -2.28
N GLY A 19 4.93 6.89 -1.14
CA GLY A 19 4.69 8.26 -0.72
C GLY A 19 5.02 9.31 -1.78
N PRO A 20 6.21 9.27 -2.41
CA PRO A 20 6.57 10.24 -3.46
C PRO A 20 5.61 10.22 -4.66
N GLU A 21 5.22 9.05 -5.11
CA GLU A 21 4.31 8.89 -6.26
C GLU A 21 2.89 9.37 -5.93
N ILE A 22 2.44 9.16 -4.70
CA ILE A 22 1.16 9.70 -4.22
C ILE A 22 1.20 11.23 -4.27
N GLY A 23 2.27 11.83 -3.75
CA GLY A 23 2.46 13.27 -3.77
C GLY A 23 2.47 13.84 -5.19
N GLU A 24 3.11 13.15 -6.12
CA GLU A 24 3.14 13.52 -7.53
C GLU A 24 1.74 13.55 -8.15
N LEU A 25 0.95 12.51 -7.93
CA LEU A 25 -0.42 12.45 -8.44
C LEU A 25 -1.28 13.58 -7.86
N LEU A 26 -1.19 13.79 -6.57
CA LEU A 26 -1.95 14.87 -5.90
C LEU A 26 -1.57 16.23 -6.47
N LYS A 27 -0.29 16.48 -6.70
CA LYS A 27 0.20 17.72 -7.29
C LYS A 27 -0.35 17.92 -8.70
N LYS A 28 -0.39 16.88 -9.52
CA LYS A 28 -0.94 16.94 -10.88
C LYS A 28 -2.43 17.26 -10.88
N THR A 29 -3.16 16.85 -9.86
CA THR A 29 -4.59 17.12 -9.73
C THR A 29 -4.89 18.42 -8.97
N GLY A 30 -3.85 19.20 -8.65
CA GLY A 30 -4.00 20.48 -7.98
C GLY A 30 -4.21 20.40 -6.48
N LYS A 31 -3.95 19.26 -5.88
CA LYS A 31 -4.13 19.05 -4.46
C LYS A 31 -2.79 18.99 -3.74
N GLU A 32 -2.67 19.70 -2.62
CA GLU A 32 -1.45 19.69 -1.82
C GLU A 32 -1.44 18.53 -0.83
N SER A 33 -0.26 17.91 -0.66
CA SER A 33 -0.02 16.95 0.41
C SER A 33 0.11 17.69 1.74
N LYS A 34 -0.56 17.19 2.76
CA LYS A 34 -0.49 17.73 4.10
C LYS A 34 -0.17 16.61 5.08
N PHE A 35 0.82 16.83 5.93
CA PHE A 35 1.26 15.86 6.93
C PHE A 35 1.04 16.39 8.33
N ILE A 36 0.55 15.54 9.22
CA ILE A 36 0.33 15.83 10.63
C ILE A 36 1.02 14.73 11.42
N LYS A 37 1.99 15.09 12.26
CA LYS A 37 2.76 14.14 13.08
C LYS A 37 3.35 12.98 12.25
N GLY A 38 3.80 13.29 11.03
CA GLY A 38 4.40 12.31 10.13
C GLY A 38 3.39 11.49 9.32
N LEU A 39 2.10 11.64 9.55
CA LEU A 39 1.05 10.97 8.81
C LEU A 39 0.41 11.91 7.79
N ARG A 40 0.14 11.40 6.59
CA ARG A 40 -0.55 12.18 5.57
C ARG A 40 -2.00 12.41 5.99
N TYR A 41 -2.41 13.69 6.08
CA TYR A 41 -3.82 14.00 6.24
C TYR A 41 -4.56 13.52 4.99
N THR A 42 -5.55 12.66 5.17
CA THR A 42 -6.14 11.92 4.06
C THR A 42 -7.65 12.11 4.02
N ASP A 43 -8.11 13.09 3.23
CA ASP A 43 -9.53 13.21 2.94
C ASP A 43 -9.94 12.13 1.92
N LYS A 44 -11.22 12.08 1.56
CA LYS A 44 -11.75 11.07 0.64
C LYS A 44 -11.03 11.07 -0.71
N GLU A 45 -10.82 12.23 -1.29
CA GLU A 45 -10.15 12.38 -2.59
C GLU A 45 -8.69 11.91 -2.51
N THR A 46 -8.01 12.28 -1.44
CA THR A 46 -6.63 11.82 -1.19
C THR A 46 -6.58 10.31 -1.01
N MET A 47 -7.54 9.75 -0.28
CA MET A 47 -7.61 8.29 -0.07
C MET A 47 -7.80 7.54 -1.40
N GLU A 48 -8.63 8.05 -2.28
CA GLU A 48 -8.81 7.48 -3.62
C GLU A 48 -7.50 7.53 -4.42
N ALA A 49 -6.78 8.66 -4.36
CA ALA A 49 -5.47 8.79 -5.00
C ALA A 49 -4.45 7.81 -4.43
N VAL A 50 -4.41 7.64 -3.11
CA VAL A 50 -3.54 6.68 -2.44
C VAL A 50 -3.81 5.26 -2.96
N GLN A 51 -5.08 4.88 -3.02
CA GLN A 51 -5.47 3.56 -3.52
C GLN A 51 -5.06 3.37 -4.99
N MET A 52 -5.31 4.37 -5.85
CA MET A 52 -4.93 4.29 -7.26
C MET A 52 -3.42 4.10 -7.43
N VAL A 53 -2.62 4.86 -6.69
CA VAL A 53 -1.16 4.79 -6.80
C VAL A 53 -0.62 3.48 -6.25
N LEU A 54 -0.98 3.14 -5.03
CA LEU A 54 -0.42 1.95 -4.37
C LEU A 54 -0.92 0.66 -5.01
N CYS A 55 -2.22 0.52 -5.21
CA CYS A 55 -2.82 -0.73 -5.67
C CYS A 55 -2.84 -0.84 -7.19
N GLY A 56 -3.07 0.26 -7.89
CA GLY A 56 -3.21 0.25 -9.34
C GLY A 56 -1.89 0.42 -10.07
N LYS A 57 -1.07 1.38 -9.65
CA LYS A 57 0.17 1.70 -10.36
C LYS A 57 1.36 0.91 -9.84
N LEU A 58 1.73 1.11 -8.59
CA LEU A 58 2.99 0.59 -8.06
C LEU A 58 2.96 -0.91 -7.87
N ASN A 59 1.90 -1.42 -7.28
CA ASN A 59 1.73 -2.86 -7.07
C ASN A 59 1.82 -3.63 -8.39
N LYS A 60 1.09 -3.17 -9.40
CA LYS A 60 1.07 -3.84 -10.72
C LYS A 60 2.35 -3.63 -11.51
N ASN A 61 3.02 -2.50 -11.34
CA ASN A 61 4.34 -2.29 -11.94
C ASN A 61 5.35 -3.30 -11.39
N LEU A 62 5.32 -3.57 -10.09
CA LEU A 62 6.19 -4.58 -9.48
C LEU A 62 5.88 -5.98 -10.00
N VAL A 63 4.60 -6.32 -10.14
CA VAL A 63 4.21 -7.62 -10.74
C VAL A 63 4.78 -7.77 -12.15
N THR A 64 4.71 -6.71 -12.95
CA THR A 64 5.26 -6.69 -14.31
C THR A 64 6.79 -6.84 -14.30
N LEU A 65 7.48 -6.13 -13.41
CA LEU A 65 8.93 -6.23 -13.28
C LEU A 65 9.36 -7.66 -12.90
N LEU A 66 8.64 -8.30 -11.98
CA LEU A 66 8.92 -9.69 -11.60
C LEU A 66 8.71 -10.63 -12.78
N LYS A 67 7.65 -10.45 -13.54
CA LYS A 67 7.40 -11.25 -14.74
C LYS A 67 8.54 -11.10 -15.76
N ASN A 68 8.98 -9.87 -16.01
CA ASN A 68 10.06 -9.61 -16.95
C ASN A 68 11.39 -10.19 -16.49
N ALA A 69 11.57 -10.39 -15.20
CA ALA A 69 12.75 -11.04 -14.62
C ALA A 69 12.61 -12.57 -14.53
N GLY A 70 11.55 -13.14 -15.09
CA GLY A 70 11.33 -14.59 -15.12
C GLY A 70 10.53 -15.15 -13.95
N GLY A 71 10.02 -14.28 -13.07
CA GLY A 71 9.22 -14.68 -11.93
C GLY A 71 7.72 -14.67 -12.22
N LYS A 72 6.96 -15.15 -11.26
CA LYS A 72 5.50 -15.08 -11.26
C LYS A 72 5.06 -14.43 -9.97
N GLY A 73 4.49 -13.25 -10.08
CA GLY A 73 4.05 -12.48 -8.92
C GLY A 73 2.54 -12.29 -8.90
N VAL A 74 1.99 -12.26 -7.71
CA VAL A 74 0.61 -11.85 -7.47
C VAL A 74 0.67 -10.62 -6.58
N GLY A 75 0.02 -9.54 -7.01
CA GLY A 75 -0.02 -8.30 -6.24
C GLY A 75 -1.30 -8.21 -5.43
N ILE A 76 -1.15 -8.03 -4.11
CA ILE A 76 -2.27 -7.89 -3.18
C ILE A 76 -2.10 -6.64 -2.33
N SER A 77 -3.17 -6.24 -1.70
CA SER A 77 -3.20 -5.16 -0.71
C SER A 77 -3.85 -5.64 0.57
N GLY A 78 -3.87 -4.81 1.60
CA GLY A 78 -4.51 -5.15 2.86
C GLY A 78 -6.00 -5.49 2.77
N MET A 79 -6.67 -5.04 1.70
CA MET A 79 -8.08 -5.34 1.45
C MET A 79 -8.31 -6.76 0.95
N ASP A 80 -7.33 -7.33 0.26
CA ASP A 80 -7.47 -8.62 -0.40
C ASP A 80 -7.55 -9.76 0.61
N GLY A 81 -8.57 -10.59 0.48
CA GLY A 81 -8.75 -11.74 1.35
C GLY A 81 -8.92 -11.39 2.83
N GLY A 82 -9.29 -10.15 3.14
CA GLY A 82 -9.39 -9.70 4.52
C GLY A 82 -8.06 -9.67 5.25
N LEU A 83 -6.96 -9.46 4.52
CA LEU A 83 -5.60 -9.49 5.10
C LEU A 83 -5.47 -8.54 6.28
N PHE A 84 -5.95 -7.30 6.15
CA PHE A 84 -5.95 -6.32 7.23
C PHE A 84 -7.37 -5.85 7.54
N GLU A 85 -7.68 -5.79 8.82
CA GLU A 85 -8.88 -5.13 9.32
C GLU A 85 -8.43 -3.91 10.12
N ALA A 86 -8.98 -2.74 9.80
CA ALA A 86 -8.57 -1.49 10.40
C ALA A 86 -9.77 -0.73 10.94
N VAL A 87 -9.51 0.08 11.95
CA VAL A 87 -10.47 1.07 12.46
C VAL A 87 -9.86 2.44 12.29
N LYS A 88 -10.69 3.48 12.31
CA LYS A 88 -10.18 4.86 12.18
C LYS A 88 -9.19 5.17 13.29
N LEU A 89 -8.05 5.75 12.91
CA LEU A 89 -7.05 6.18 13.89
C LEU A 89 -7.60 7.34 14.72
N ASN A 90 -7.63 7.16 16.03
CA ASN A 90 -8.03 8.17 16.97
C ASN A 90 -6.84 8.56 17.84
N ASP A 91 -6.45 9.85 17.76
CA ASP A 91 -5.41 10.40 18.60
C ASP A 91 -6.07 10.91 19.88
N PRO A 92 -5.55 10.56 21.09
CA PRO A 92 -6.11 11.04 22.34
C PRO A 92 -6.20 12.56 22.47
N ASP A 93 -5.37 13.32 21.74
CA ASP A 93 -5.40 14.78 21.73
C ASP A 93 -6.47 15.37 20.79
N GLY A 94 -7.25 14.51 20.14
CA GLY A 94 -8.32 14.93 19.23
C GLY A 94 -7.87 15.28 17.82
N THR A 95 -6.60 15.07 17.48
CA THR A 95 -6.09 15.34 16.13
C THR A 95 -6.84 14.49 15.09
N GLU A 96 -7.31 15.15 14.02
CA GLU A 96 -8.03 14.49 12.93
C GLU A 96 -7.08 14.24 11.75
N TYR A 97 -6.96 12.98 11.34
CA TYR A 97 -6.08 12.58 10.23
C TYR A 97 -6.87 12.24 8.96
N GLY A 98 -8.20 12.22 9.01
CA GLY A 98 -9.03 11.78 7.89
C GLY A 98 -9.08 10.26 7.77
N TYR A 99 -8.97 9.77 6.55
CA TYR A 99 -9.00 8.32 6.24
C TYR A 99 -7.65 7.68 6.56
N VAL A 100 -7.29 7.66 7.82
CA VAL A 100 -6.09 6.98 8.33
C VAL A 100 -6.58 5.95 9.35
N GLY A 101 -6.12 4.73 9.21
CA GLY A 101 -6.56 3.62 10.03
C GLY A 101 -5.47 3.06 10.92
N ASP A 102 -5.92 2.37 11.94
CA ASP A 102 -5.09 1.57 12.83
C ASP A 102 -5.46 0.11 12.62
N ILE A 103 -4.48 -0.72 12.30
CA ILE A 103 -4.71 -2.14 12.01
C ILE A 103 -4.95 -2.86 13.32
N VAL A 104 -6.14 -3.46 13.47
CA VAL A 104 -6.53 -4.15 14.69
C VAL A 104 -6.56 -5.67 14.55
N LYS A 105 -6.55 -6.17 13.32
CA LYS A 105 -6.59 -7.61 13.06
C LYS A 105 -5.95 -7.92 11.72
N THR A 106 -5.27 -9.05 11.64
CA THR A 106 -4.70 -9.56 10.39
C THR A 106 -5.18 -10.98 10.13
N ASN A 107 -5.32 -11.32 8.84
CA ASN A 107 -5.60 -12.68 8.40
C ASN A 107 -4.61 -13.03 7.28
N PRO A 108 -3.49 -13.69 7.61
CA PRO A 108 -2.45 -13.94 6.63
C PRO A 108 -2.73 -15.09 5.65
N GLN A 109 -3.90 -15.69 5.69
CA GLN A 109 -4.21 -16.88 4.89
C GLN A 109 -3.95 -16.68 3.40
N ILE A 110 -4.31 -15.51 2.85
CA ILE A 110 -4.08 -15.22 1.44
C ILE A 110 -2.60 -15.23 1.07
N VAL A 111 -1.72 -14.88 2.00
CA VAL A 111 -0.27 -14.90 1.80
C VAL A 111 0.25 -16.34 1.88
N LEU A 112 -0.34 -17.14 2.77
CA LEU A 112 0.08 -18.52 3.00
C LEU A 112 -0.40 -19.49 1.89
N ASP A 113 -1.51 -19.15 1.25
CA ASP A 113 -2.02 -19.89 0.11
C ASP A 113 -1.19 -19.55 -1.15
#